data_30f9388e763b91194c39292af0d32fe8
#
_entry.id   30f9388e763b91194c39292af0d32fe8
#
_cell.length_a   1.000
_cell.length_b   1.000
_cell.length_c   1.000
_cell.angle_alpha   90.00
_cell.angle_beta   90.00
_cell.angle_gamma   90.00
#
_symmetry.space_group_name_H-M   'P 1'
#
loop_
_entity.id
_entity.type
_entity.pdbx_description
1 polymer ?
#
loop_
_entity_poly.entity_id
_entity_poly.type
_entity_poly.pdbx_seq_one_letter_code
_entity_poly.pdbx_strand_id
1 'polypeptide(L)'
;MDKRDLQFIQGQIGYNFQNTDLLQQAFVRRSYAKEYGGEDNEVLEFIGDKVLDLIVIKLLTDQYGCFISDYEDFNPNEEFDEFSCSKNEAQLTEIKKQLVQKKTLAGKIDDLDLADYLIMGNGDVQKNINQQMSVKEDLFEAIIGAVALDSNWDVKELQDVVQIMLNPDSFLNDGMVENYVQLIQEWTLKKYGMIPRYSF
;
A
#
# COMPACT_ATOMS: atom_id res chain seq x y z
N MET A 1 -1.23 24.03 8.36
CA MET A 1 -2.38 23.24 8.83
C MET A 1 -2.70 23.59 10.27
N ASP A 2 -3.97 23.62 10.65
CA ASP A 2 -4.35 23.76 12.06
C ASP A 2 -4.35 22.39 12.78
N LYS A 3 -4.56 22.40 14.10
CA LYS A 3 -4.55 21.18 14.91
C LYS A 3 -5.71 20.21 14.55
N ARG A 4 -6.83 20.74 14.03
CA ARG A 4 -8.00 19.92 13.66
C ARG A 4 -7.74 19.19 12.35
N ASP A 5 -7.11 19.89 11.39
CA ASP A 5 -6.69 19.30 10.12
C ASP A 5 -5.74 18.12 10.36
N LEU A 6 -4.70 18.34 11.18
CA LEU A 6 -3.73 17.29 11.50
C LEU A 6 -4.39 16.09 12.20
N GLN A 7 -5.34 16.34 13.10
CA GLN A 7 -6.07 15.26 13.79
C GLN A 7 -6.97 14.49 12.82
N PHE A 8 -7.65 15.18 11.90
CA PHE A 8 -8.48 14.57 10.87
C PHE A 8 -7.63 13.67 9.97
N ILE A 9 -6.55 14.21 9.42
CA ILE A 9 -5.64 13.46 8.51
C ILE A 9 -5.10 12.22 9.19
N GLN A 10 -4.59 12.32 10.43
CA GLN A 10 -4.09 11.17 11.19
C GLN A 10 -5.17 10.11 11.42
N GLY A 11 -6.42 10.53 11.64
CA GLY A 11 -7.57 9.61 11.74
C GLY A 11 -7.85 8.88 10.43
N GLN A 12 -7.73 9.55 9.28
CA GLN A 12 -7.95 8.96 7.97
C GLN A 12 -6.88 7.94 7.59
N ILE A 13 -5.61 8.25 7.88
CA ILE A 13 -4.48 7.35 7.55
C ILE A 13 -4.24 6.25 8.60
N GLY A 14 -4.87 6.36 9.78
CA GLY A 14 -4.73 5.40 10.88
C GLY A 14 -3.38 5.45 11.59
N TYR A 15 -2.65 6.58 11.53
CA TYR A 15 -1.33 6.75 12.14
C TYR A 15 -1.22 8.06 12.91
N ASN A 16 -0.68 7.99 14.13
CA ASN A 16 -0.44 9.17 14.97
C ASN A 16 1.04 9.55 14.92
N PHE A 17 1.35 10.64 14.25
CA PHE A 17 2.71 11.15 14.13
C PHE A 17 3.29 11.61 15.46
N GLN A 18 4.52 11.20 15.74
CA GLN A 18 5.35 11.74 16.83
C GLN A 18 5.86 13.15 16.46
N ASN A 19 6.23 13.32 15.19
CA ASN A 19 6.63 14.60 14.60
C ASN A 19 5.59 15.05 13.55
N THR A 20 4.64 15.88 13.96
CA THR A 20 3.60 16.41 13.06
C THR A 20 4.13 17.34 11.97
N ASP A 21 5.37 17.84 12.07
CA ASP A 21 5.99 18.63 11.01
C ASP A 21 6.31 17.76 9.77
N LEU A 22 6.65 16.48 9.95
CA LEU A 22 6.79 15.53 8.85
C LEU A 22 5.45 15.29 8.13
N LEU A 23 4.36 15.14 8.89
CA LEU A 23 3.03 15.04 8.29
C LEU A 23 2.71 16.31 7.50
N GLN A 24 2.92 17.49 8.07
CA GLN A 24 2.65 18.75 7.37
C GLN A 24 3.50 18.88 6.11
N GLN A 25 4.78 18.48 6.15
CA GLN A 25 5.69 18.51 4.99
C GLN A 25 5.18 17.62 3.85
N ALA A 26 4.60 16.46 4.12
CA ALA A 26 4.01 15.58 3.10
C ALA A 26 2.92 16.29 2.27
N PHE A 27 2.27 17.30 2.83
CA PHE A 27 1.26 18.10 2.14
C PHE A 27 1.79 19.37 1.49
N VAL A 28 3.08 19.72 1.64
CA VAL A 28 3.66 20.94 1.07
C VAL A 28 4.15 20.68 -0.36
N ARG A 29 3.49 21.31 -1.32
CA ARG A 29 3.91 21.26 -2.71
C ARG A 29 5.13 22.15 -2.97
N ARG A 30 5.99 21.74 -3.91
CA ARG A 30 7.14 22.52 -4.38
C ARG A 30 6.79 23.95 -4.80
N SER A 31 5.61 24.19 -5.37
CA SER A 31 5.16 25.53 -5.74
C SER A 31 5.06 26.44 -4.51
N TYR A 32 4.57 25.93 -3.40
CA TYR A 32 4.49 26.67 -2.14
C TYR A 32 5.89 26.93 -1.56
N ALA A 33 6.72 25.92 -1.49
CA ALA A 33 8.09 26.08 -0.98
C ALA A 33 8.92 27.10 -1.78
N LYS A 34 8.71 27.18 -3.11
CA LYS A 34 9.35 28.21 -3.96
C LYS A 34 8.83 29.63 -3.68
N GLU A 35 7.57 29.79 -3.33
CA GLU A 35 6.98 31.10 -3.06
C GLU A 35 7.26 31.58 -1.62
N TYR A 36 7.24 30.68 -0.64
CA TYR A 36 7.25 31.02 0.78
C TYR A 36 8.44 30.48 1.56
N GLY A 37 9.24 29.61 0.94
CA GLY A 37 10.36 28.91 1.58
C GLY A 37 9.92 27.66 2.33
N GLY A 38 10.89 26.93 2.87
CA GLY A 38 10.69 25.67 3.58
C GLY A 38 10.92 24.46 2.67
N GLU A 39 10.78 23.29 3.25
CA GLU A 39 10.90 22.00 2.55
C GLU A 39 9.58 21.60 1.90
N ASP A 40 9.66 20.94 0.76
CA ASP A 40 8.51 20.37 0.05
C ASP A 40 8.41 18.84 0.25
N ASN A 41 7.44 18.23 -0.43
CA ASN A 41 7.16 16.80 -0.32
C ASN A 41 7.91 15.91 -1.32
N GLU A 42 8.71 16.45 -2.25
CA GLU A 42 9.34 15.65 -3.34
C GLU A 42 10.26 14.55 -2.80
N VAL A 43 10.99 14.80 -1.71
CA VAL A 43 11.86 13.78 -1.10
C VAL A 43 11.04 12.73 -0.36
N LEU A 44 9.95 13.11 0.29
CA LEU A 44 9.04 12.17 0.96
C LEU A 44 8.31 11.28 -0.06
N GLU A 45 7.86 11.84 -1.18
CA GLU A 45 7.32 11.11 -2.33
C GLU A 45 8.31 10.05 -2.83
N PHE A 46 9.57 10.45 -3.11
CA PHE A 46 10.61 9.52 -3.55
C PHE A 46 10.85 8.35 -2.58
N ILE A 47 10.85 8.63 -1.27
CA ILE A 47 10.97 7.59 -0.24
C ILE A 47 9.72 6.71 -0.24
N GLY A 48 8.56 7.32 -0.25
CA GLY A 48 7.27 6.66 -0.14
C GLY A 48 6.95 5.72 -1.29
N ASP A 49 7.31 6.07 -2.53
CA ASP A 49 7.21 5.20 -3.70
C ASP A 49 7.92 3.85 -3.46
N LYS A 50 9.15 3.88 -2.95
CA LYS A 50 9.92 2.66 -2.69
C LYS A 50 9.40 1.88 -1.48
N VAL A 51 8.97 2.56 -0.45
CA VAL A 51 8.36 1.95 0.73
C VAL A 51 7.02 1.30 0.38
N LEU A 52 6.17 1.98 -0.38
CA LEU A 52 4.90 1.46 -0.86
C LEU A 52 5.09 0.17 -1.66
N ASP A 53 6.04 0.18 -2.61
CA ASP A 53 6.41 -0.99 -3.41
C ASP A 53 6.82 -2.18 -2.52
N LEU A 54 7.67 -1.94 -1.51
CA LEU A 54 8.12 -2.97 -0.57
C LEU A 54 6.96 -3.53 0.26
N ILE A 55 6.12 -2.66 0.80
CA ILE A 55 5.00 -3.08 1.66
C ILE A 55 3.94 -3.84 0.85
N VAL A 56 3.65 -3.40 -0.38
CA VAL A 56 2.72 -4.14 -1.26
C VAL A 56 3.26 -5.52 -1.60
N ILE A 57 4.56 -5.66 -1.91
CA ILE A 57 5.19 -6.97 -2.11
C ILE A 57 5.05 -7.84 -0.85
N LYS A 58 5.29 -7.27 0.33
CA LYS A 58 5.10 -7.98 1.60
C LYS A 58 3.66 -8.44 1.79
N LEU A 59 2.67 -7.58 1.55
CA LEU A 59 1.24 -7.95 1.63
C LEU A 59 0.89 -9.09 0.67
N LEU A 60 1.38 -9.05 -0.57
CA LEU A 60 1.17 -10.11 -1.55
C LEU A 60 1.84 -11.42 -1.13
N THR A 61 3.04 -11.33 -0.54
CA THR A 61 3.77 -12.49 -0.03
C THR A 61 3.05 -13.12 1.17
N ASP A 62 2.55 -12.30 2.09
CA ASP A 62 1.76 -12.76 3.25
C ASP A 62 0.43 -13.41 2.80
N GLN A 63 -0.17 -12.90 1.73
CA GLN A 63 -1.45 -13.38 1.21
C GLN A 63 -1.34 -14.67 0.38
N TYR A 64 -0.32 -14.79 -0.45
CA TYR A 64 -0.21 -15.85 -1.47
C TYR A 64 0.95 -16.82 -1.24
N GLY A 65 1.88 -16.48 -0.34
CA GLY A 65 3.08 -17.27 -0.04
C GLY A 65 2.93 -18.14 1.19
N CYS A 66 3.67 -19.22 1.23
CA CYS A 66 3.83 -20.08 2.40
C CYS A 66 5.20 -20.77 2.37
N PHE A 67 5.69 -21.13 3.55
CA PHE A 67 6.82 -22.04 3.66
C PHE A 67 6.31 -23.47 3.73
N ILE A 68 6.87 -24.36 2.92
CA ILE A 68 6.51 -25.76 2.87
C ILE A 68 7.53 -26.52 3.73
N SER A 69 7.06 -27.24 4.75
CA SER A 69 7.81 -28.31 5.39
C SER A 69 7.36 -29.63 4.81
N ASP A 70 8.27 -30.56 4.48
CA ASP A 70 7.90 -31.93 4.15
C ASP A 70 7.24 -32.59 5.35
N TYR A 71 5.93 -32.84 5.23
CA TYR A 71 5.06 -33.29 6.34
C TYR A 71 5.30 -34.74 6.79
N GLU A 72 6.15 -35.51 6.13
CA GLU A 72 6.38 -36.91 6.48
C GLU A 72 7.34 -37.09 7.68
N ASP A 73 8.18 -36.07 7.97
CA ASP A 73 9.12 -36.08 9.10
C ASP A 73 9.18 -34.70 9.78
N PHE A 74 8.05 -34.22 10.36
CA PHE A 74 8.03 -32.95 11.06
C PHE A 74 9.01 -32.96 12.24
N ASN A 75 10.18 -32.39 12.05
CA ASN A 75 11.12 -32.06 13.09
C ASN A 75 11.01 -30.59 13.46
N PRO A 76 10.50 -30.22 14.65
CA PRO A 76 10.29 -28.83 15.06
C PRO A 76 11.61 -28.00 15.15
N ASN A 77 12.77 -28.64 14.96
CA ASN A 77 14.09 -28.00 14.97
C ASN A 77 14.71 -27.86 13.58
N GLU A 78 14.02 -28.26 12.50
CA GLU A 78 14.48 -28.06 11.13
C GLU A 78 13.96 -26.75 10.58
N GLU A 79 14.83 -25.97 9.92
CA GLU A 79 14.47 -24.75 9.20
C GLU A 79 13.60 -25.11 7.97
N PHE A 80 12.62 -24.28 7.65
CA PHE A 80 11.79 -24.43 6.46
C PHE A 80 12.64 -24.27 5.20
N ASP A 81 12.67 -25.30 4.36
CA ASP A 81 13.62 -25.38 3.28
C ASP A 81 13.14 -24.72 1.97
N GLU A 82 11.82 -24.55 1.76
CA GLU A 82 11.31 -24.04 0.49
C GLU A 82 10.15 -23.05 0.65
N PHE A 83 10.27 -21.91 -0.04
CA PHE A 83 9.18 -20.95 -0.16
C PHE A 83 8.33 -21.28 -1.39
N SER A 84 7.02 -21.40 -1.21
CA SER A 84 6.03 -21.59 -2.27
C SER A 84 5.05 -20.43 -2.32
N CYS A 85 4.59 -20.12 -3.53
CA CYS A 85 3.59 -19.08 -3.73
C CYS A 85 2.49 -19.59 -4.67
N SER A 86 1.23 -19.35 -4.31
CA SER A 86 0.07 -19.75 -5.12
C SER A 86 -0.09 -18.92 -6.41
N LYS A 87 0.64 -17.81 -6.53
CA LYS A 87 0.71 -16.94 -7.71
C LYS A 87 2.11 -16.97 -8.30
N ASN A 88 2.19 -16.96 -9.62
CA ASN A 88 3.47 -16.79 -10.31
C ASN A 88 3.87 -15.30 -10.40
N GLU A 89 5.11 -15.02 -10.81
CA GLU A 89 5.65 -13.66 -10.93
C GLU A 89 4.78 -12.73 -11.77
N ALA A 90 4.28 -13.19 -12.92
CA ALA A 90 3.47 -12.38 -13.82
C ALA A 90 2.14 -11.98 -13.16
N GLN A 91 1.51 -12.90 -12.41
CA GLN A 91 0.28 -12.63 -11.67
C GLN A 91 0.52 -11.65 -10.52
N LEU A 92 1.59 -11.83 -9.74
CA LEU A 92 1.96 -10.90 -8.67
C LEU A 92 2.26 -9.51 -9.21
N THR A 93 2.97 -9.42 -10.34
CA THR A 93 3.29 -8.16 -11.00
C THR A 93 2.03 -7.43 -11.46
N GLU A 94 1.05 -8.15 -12.04
CA GLU A 94 -0.20 -7.54 -12.48
C GLU A 94 -1.04 -7.05 -11.30
N ILE A 95 -1.15 -7.84 -10.22
CA ILE A 95 -1.84 -7.42 -8.99
C ILE A 95 -1.17 -6.18 -8.39
N LYS A 96 0.17 -6.22 -8.21
CA LYS A 96 0.93 -5.07 -7.73
C LYS A 96 0.65 -3.83 -8.56
N LYS A 97 0.75 -3.95 -9.89
CA LYS A 97 0.51 -2.82 -10.81
C LYS A 97 -0.88 -2.21 -10.63
N GLN A 98 -1.92 -3.03 -10.45
CA GLN A 98 -3.27 -2.54 -10.20
C GLN A 98 -3.40 -1.80 -8.88
N LEU A 99 -2.71 -2.27 -7.84
CA LEU A 99 -2.73 -1.66 -6.51
C LEU A 99 -2.03 -0.30 -6.48
N VAL A 100 -0.85 -0.18 -7.14
CA VAL A 100 -0.01 1.03 -7.05
C VAL A 100 -0.08 1.91 -8.29
N GLN A 101 -1.02 1.68 -9.24
CA GLN A 101 -1.17 2.56 -10.38
C GLN A 101 -1.74 3.92 -9.96
N LYS A 102 -1.31 4.97 -10.66
CA LYS A 102 -1.75 6.36 -10.47
C LYS A 102 -3.25 6.54 -10.21
N LYS A 103 -4.09 5.87 -11.01
CA LYS A 103 -5.55 5.95 -10.85
C LYS A 103 -6.03 5.43 -9.50
N THR A 104 -5.44 4.33 -9.03
CA THR A 104 -5.78 3.72 -7.74
C THR A 104 -5.37 4.64 -6.60
N LEU A 105 -4.10 5.07 -6.57
CA LEU A 105 -3.58 5.93 -5.49
C LEU A 105 -4.32 7.27 -5.44
N ALA A 106 -4.56 7.89 -6.59
CA ALA A 106 -5.34 9.13 -6.67
C ALA A 106 -6.78 8.94 -6.15
N GLY A 107 -7.44 7.84 -6.51
CA GLY A 107 -8.77 7.52 -6.00
C GLY A 107 -8.80 7.33 -4.49
N LYS A 108 -7.75 6.74 -3.91
CA LYS A 108 -7.64 6.57 -2.45
C LYS A 108 -7.46 7.91 -1.71
N ILE A 109 -6.73 8.85 -2.28
CA ILE A 109 -6.66 10.22 -1.73
C ILE A 109 -8.03 10.90 -1.77
N ASP A 110 -8.84 10.67 -2.81
CA ASP A 110 -10.22 11.16 -2.88
C ASP A 110 -11.13 10.48 -1.83
N ASP A 111 -11.05 9.15 -1.70
CA ASP A 111 -11.82 8.37 -0.74
C ASP A 111 -11.54 8.81 0.72
N LEU A 112 -10.33 9.28 0.99
CA LEU A 112 -9.87 9.76 2.30
C LEU A 112 -10.09 11.26 2.52
N ASP A 113 -10.62 11.99 1.52
CA ASP A 113 -10.84 13.45 1.54
C ASP A 113 -9.55 14.27 1.86
N LEU A 114 -8.39 13.83 1.35
CA LEU A 114 -7.10 14.43 1.69
C LEU A 114 -6.61 15.49 0.70
N ALA A 115 -7.11 15.51 -0.54
CA ALA A 115 -6.61 16.38 -1.60
C ALA A 115 -6.70 17.89 -1.28
N ASP A 116 -7.72 18.30 -0.53
CA ASP A 116 -7.98 19.70 -0.21
C ASP A 116 -7.08 20.26 0.91
N TYR A 117 -6.34 19.38 1.60
CA TYR A 117 -5.34 19.78 2.59
C TYR A 117 -3.98 20.12 2.00
N LEU A 118 -3.77 19.94 0.68
CA LEU A 118 -2.53 20.28 0.01
C LEU A 118 -2.20 21.76 0.16
N ILE A 119 -0.97 22.04 0.58
CA ILE A 119 -0.42 23.38 0.73
C ILE A 119 0.29 23.75 -0.56
N MET A 120 -0.30 24.63 -1.35
CA MET A 120 0.10 24.93 -2.71
C MET A 120 0.44 26.40 -2.91
N GLY A 121 1.35 26.70 -3.85
CA GLY A 121 1.59 28.08 -4.30
C GLY A 121 0.39 28.64 -5.07
N ASN A 122 0.32 29.95 -5.19
CA ASN A 122 -0.82 30.66 -5.77
C ASN A 122 -1.17 30.18 -7.20
N GLY A 123 -0.15 29.86 -8.00
CA GLY A 123 -0.35 29.38 -9.36
C GLY A 123 -1.02 28.00 -9.42
N ASP A 124 -0.71 27.12 -8.49
CA ASP A 124 -1.30 25.79 -8.39
C ASP A 124 -2.74 25.87 -7.88
N VAL A 125 -2.99 26.73 -6.89
CA VAL A 125 -4.37 26.98 -6.38
C VAL A 125 -5.29 27.47 -7.49
N GLN A 126 -4.86 28.45 -8.28
CA GLN A 126 -5.67 28.99 -9.40
C GLN A 126 -6.02 27.93 -10.46
N LYS A 127 -5.18 26.91 -10.63
CA LYS A 127 -5.35 25.83 -11.60
C LYS A 127 -6.02 24.59 -11.02
N ASN A 128 -6.39 24.60 -9.75
CA ASN A 128 -6.91 23.43 -9.01
C ASN A 128 -6.02 22.19 -9.21
N ILE A 129 -4.72 22.34 -9.05
CA ILE A 129 -3.72 21.28 -9.28
C ILE A 129 -3.95 20.08 -8.34
N ASN A 130 -4.48 20.30 -7.13
CA ASN A 130 -4.86 19.25 -6.18
C ASN A 130 -5.87 18.23 -6.76
N GLN A 131 -6.57 18.55 -7.84
CA GLN A 131 -7.50 17.64 -8.51
C GLN A 131 -6.82 16.75 -9.57
N GLN A 132 -5.56 16.96 -9.87
CA GLN A 132 -4.82 16.14 -10.84
C GLN A 132 -4.40 14.80 -10.22
N MET A 133 -4.61 13.71 -10.96
CA MET A 133 -4.27 12.36 -10.50
C MET A 133 -2.79 12.20 -10.11
N SER A 134 -1.86 12.82 -10.85
CA SER A 134 -0.44 12.76 -10.50
C SER A 134 -0.13 13.43 -9.15
N VAL A 135 -0.81 14.53 -8.86
CA VAL A 135 -0.62 15.27 -7.59
C VAL A 135 -1.17 14.50 -6.40
N LYS A 136 -2.26 13.77 -6.61
CA LYS A 136 -2.83 12.90 -5.59
C LYS A 136 -1.98 11.64 -5.36
N GLU A 137 -1.42 11.08 -6.45
CA GLU A 137 -0.43 9.99 -6.38
C GLU A 137 0.78 10.44 -5.56
N ASP A 138 1.43 11.57 -5.95
CA ASP A 138 2.56 12.17 -5.24
C ASP A 138 2.24 12.36 -3.73
N LEU A 139 1.02 12.82 -3.40
CA LEU A 139 0.59 13.01 -2.02
C LEU A 139 0.48 11.67 -1.27
N PHE A 140 -0.10 10.64 -1.88
CA PHE A 140 -0.20 9.32 -1.28
C PHE A 140 1.18 8.78 -0.91
N GLU A 141 2.11 8.84 -1.85
CA GLU A 141 3.48 8.40 -1.65
C GLU A 141 4.19 9.26 -0.59
N ALA A 142 4.04 10.58 -0.63
CA ALA A 142 4.64 11.46 0.37
C ALA A 142 4.16 11.18 1.79
N ILE A 143 2.89 10.83 1.98
CA ILE A 143 2.37 10.41 3.30
C ILE A 143 3.06 9.12 3.76
N ILE A 144 3.19 8.11 2.89
CA ILE A 144 3.90 6.86 3.21
C ILE A 144 5.37 7.13 3.56
N GLY A 145 6.04 8.02 2.81
CA GLY A 145 7.42 8.44 3.11
C GLY A 145 7.55 9.13 4.47
N ALA A 146 6.59 9.99 4.81
CA ALA A 146 6.57 10.64 6.12
C ALA A 146 6.37 9.63 7.27
N VAL A 147 5.46 8.66 7.10
CA VAL A 147 5.26 7.57 8.08
C VAL A 147 6.53 6.74 8.23
N ALA A 148 7.24 6.43 7.13
CA ALA A 148 8.47 5.66 7.19
C ALA A 148 9.55 6.34 8.06
N LEU A 149 9.69 7.66 7.92
CA LEU A 149 10.65 8.42 8.72
C LEU A 149 10.20 8.57 10.18
N ASP A 150 8.93 8.85 10.42
CA ASP A 150 8.39 9.07 11.76
C ASP A 150 8.36 7.79 12.59
N SER A 151 8.03 6.66 11.99
CA SER A 151 8.05 5.33 12.62
C SER A 151 9.44 4.72 12.76
N ASN A 152 10.50 5.41 12.31
CA ASN A 152 11.84 4.86 12.21
C ASN A 152 11.89 3.54 11.40
N TRP A 153 11.18 3.50 10.28
CA TRP A 153 11.11 2.37 9.36
C TRP A 153 10.45 1.10 9.95
N ASP A 154 9.51 1.26 10.88
CA ASP A 154 8.78 0.14 11.42
C ASP A 154 7.86 -0.47 10.34
N VAL A 155 8.23 -1.68 9.91
CA VAL A 155 7.54 -2.38 8.81
C VAL A 155 6.09 -2.71 9.17
N LYS A 156 5.79 -2.96 10.44
CA LYS A 156 4.43 -3.29 10.88
C LYS A 156 3.55 -2.05 10.84
N GLU A 157 4.01 -0.93 11.37
CA GLU A 157 3.29 0.36 11.30
C GLU A 157 3.04 0.76 9.84
N LEU A 158 4.06 0.62 8.97
CA LEU A 158 3.92 0.87 7.54
C LEU A 158 2.89 -0.04 6.87
N GLN A 159 2.88 -1.33 7.22
CA GLN A 159 1.91 -2.29 6.70
C GLN A 159 0.49 -1.92 7.14
N ASP A 160 0.28 -1.57 8.41
CA ASP A 160 -1.02 -1.17 8.95
C ASP A 160 -1.54 0.09 8.24
N VAL A 161 -0.68 1.10 8.03
CA VAL A 161 -1.03 2.33 7.31
C VAL A 161 -1.38 2.05 5.84
N VAL A 162 -0.57 1.26 5.14
CA VAL A 162 -0.84 0.91 3.74
C VAL A 162 -2.13 0.10 3.61
N GLN A 163 -2.43 -0.80 4.55
CA GLN A 163 -3.69 -1.54 4.58
C GLN A 163 -4.90 -0.61 4.75
N ILE A 164 -4.80 0.40 5.61
CA ILE A 164 -5.88 1.38 5.82
C ILE A 164 -6.04 2.28 4.59
N MET A 165 -4.96 2.89 4.12
CA MET A 165 -5.02 3.87 3.03
C MET A 165 -5.35 3.24 1.68
N LEU A 166 -4.74 2.10 1.36
CA LEU A 166 -4.91 1.41 0.08
C LEU A 166 -6.16 0.52 0.06
N ASN A 167 -6.54 -0.04 1.23
CA ASN A 167 -7.63 -1.03 1.37
C ASN A 167 -7.55 -2.12 0.27
N PRO A 168 -6.46 -2.91 0.25
CA PRO A 168 -6.19 -3.85 -0.83
C PRO A 168 -7.21 -4.98 -0.93
N ASP A 169 -7.94 -5.28 0.16
CA ASP A 169 -8.93 -6.36 0.22
C ASP A 169 -10.02 -6.22 -0.84
N SER A 170 -10.39 -5.00 -1.22
CA SER A 170 -11.34 -4.76 -2.30
C SER A 170 -10.84 -5.26 -3.68
N PHE A 171 -9.53 -5.28 -3.89
CA PHE A 171 -8.89 -5.78 -5.11
C PHE A 171 -8.54 -7.27 -5.01
N LEU A 172 -8.20 -7.74 -3.80
CA LEU A 172 -7.78 -9.10 -3.56
C LEU A 172 -8.98 -10.05 -3.46
N ASN A 173 -10.12 -9.56 -2.96
CA ASN A 173 -11.34 -10.36 -2.77
C ASN A 173 -12.18 -10.54 -4.04
N ASP A 174 -12.14 -9.62 -5.01
CA ASP A 174 -12.81 -9.80 -6.31
C ASP A 174 -12.23 -10.99 -7.12
N GLY A 175 -10.97 -11.38 -6.85
CA GLY A 175 -10.36 -12.59 -7.39
C GLY A 175 -10.52 -13.84 -6.51
N MET A 176 -10.95 -13.72 -5.25
CA MET A 176 -10.97 -14.84 -4.31
C MET A 176 -12.09 -15.85 -4.58
N VAL A 177 -13.25 -15.44 -5.08
CA VAL A 177 -14.38 -16.37 -5.32
C VAL A 177 -14.04 -17.37 -6.43
N GLU A 178 -13.31 -16.95 -7.47
CA GLU A 178 -12.82 -17.87 -8.51
C GLU A 178 -11.58 -18.68 -8.04
N ASN A 179 -10.82 -18.18 -7.11
CA ASN A 179 -9.53 -18.72 -6.73
C ASN A 179 -9.62 -19.92 -5.76
N TYR A 180 -10.60 -19.95 -4.85
CA TYR A 180 -10.75 -21.10 -3.95
C TYR A 180 -11.06 -22.39 -4.70
N VAL A 181 -11.87 -22.31 -5.75
CA VAL A 181 -12.19 -23.47 -6.59
C VAL A 181 -10.93 -23.92 -7.34
N GLN A 182 -10.15 -22.98 -7.87
CA GLN A 182 -8.91 -23.29 -8.58
C GLN A 182 -7.85 -23.85 -7.62
N LEU A 183 -7.67 -23.27 -6.46
CA LEU A 183 -6.73 -23.74 -5.43
C LEU A 183 -7.09 -25.14 -4.94
N ILE A 184 -8.36 -25.44 -4.71
CA ILE A 184 -8.81 -26.80 -4.35
C ILE A 184 -8.58 -27.76 -5.52
N GLN A 185 -8.81 -27.35 -6.76
CA GLN A 185 -8.56 -28.18 -7.94
C GLN A 185 -7.07 -28.47 -8.14
N GLU A 186 -6.21 -27.46 -8.03
CA GLU A 186 -4.77 -27.62 -8.15
C GLU A 186 -4.22 -28.51 -7.00
N TRP A 187 -4.66 -28.27 -5.77
CA TRP A 187 -4.28 -29.09 -4.62
C TRP A 187 -4.71 -30.55 -4.77
N THR A 188 -5.96 -30.81 -5.17
CA THR A 188 -6.46 -32.18 -5.35
C THR A 188 -5.83 -32.87 -6.54
N LEU A 189 -5.54 -32.14 -7.63
CA LEU A 189 -4.81 -32.67 -8.77
C LEU A 189 -3.37 -33.06 -8.37
N LYS A 190 -2.69 -32.20 -7.60
CA LYS A 190 -1.31 -32.44 -7.12
C LYS A 190 -1.25 -33.61 -6.13
N LYS A 191 -2.23 -33.70 -5.21
CA LYS A 191 -2.24 -34.71 -4.12
C LYS A 191 -2.85 -36.06 -4.51
N TYR A 192 -3.88 -36.05 -5.36
CA TYR A 192 -4.67 -37.23 -5.68
C TYR A 192 -4.71 -37.57 -7.17
N GLY A 193 -4.09 -36.76 -8.03
CA GLY A 193 -4.07 -36.98 -9.49
C GLY A 193 -5.44 -36.74 -10.16
N MET A 194 -6.42 -36.16 -9.46
CA MET A 194 -7.76 -35.94 -10.02
C MET A 194 -8.38 -34.60 -9.55
N ILE A 195 -9.25 -34.05 -10.37
CA ILE A 195 -10.01 -32.83 -10.06
C ILE A 195 -11.23 -33.22 -9.22
N PRO A 196 -11.56 -32.45 -8.15
CA PRO A 196 -12.72 -32.74 -7.31
C PRO A 196 -14.03 -32.60 -8.09
N ARG A 197 -14.98 -33.50 -7.83
CA ARG A 197 -16.34 -33.38 -8.34
C ARG A 197 -17.20 -32.69 -7.30
N TYR A 198 -17.83 -31.60 -7.69
CA TYR A 198 -18.77 -30.87 -6.83
C TYR A 198 -20.18 -31.44 -7.05
N SER A 199 -20.88 -31.80 -5.95
CA SER A 199 -22.31 -32.15 -5.97
C SER A 199 -23.05 -31.11 -5.16
N PHE A 200 -24.08 -30.52 -5.73
CA PHE A 200 -24.98 -29.59 -5.09
C PHE A 200 -26.24 -30.33 -4.62
#